data_ab2ff8e0d2248ab00bfd30c0482e4086
#
_entry.id   ab2ff8e0d2248ab00bfd30c0482e4086
#
_cell.length_a   1.000
_cell.length_b   1.000
_cell.length_c   1.000
_cell.angle_alpha   90.00
_cell.angle_beta   90.00
_cell.angle_gamma   90.00
#
_symmetry.space_group_name_H-M   'P 1'
#
loop_
_entity.id
_entity.type
_entity.pdbx_description
1 polymer ?
#
loop_
_entity_poly.entity_id
_entity_poly.type
_entity_poly.pdbx_seq_one_letter_code
_entity_poly.pdbx_strand_id
1 'polypeptide(L)'
;MAAAKGKPIVVAVDGSAPGWEAMETALSLAHLLNRAVEVLTVIQHRKSGYFAFIDRHLVEEQHSYGVKILAEASARAQKAEVEARTHLLEGERDVSEAILAFLEVAGPVKFLVLGSHGHSFVSRHIIGSVTERVIREVAYRGLQVPVLVVPASEAAEAEAKQ
;
A
#
# COMPACT_ATOMS: atom_id res chain seq x y z
N MET A 1 13.04 8.02 -20.93
CA MET A 1 11.88 8.35 -20.09
C MET A 1 11.97 9.82 -19.65
N ALA A 2 10.93 10.60 -19.87
CA ALA A 2 10.90 11.95 -19.30
C ALA A 2 10.67 11.85 -17.79
N ALA A 3 11.42 12.63 -16.99
CA ALA A 3 11.21 12.65 -15.54
C ALA A 3 9.77 13.01 -15.20
N ALA A 4 9.17 12.26 -14.28
CA ALA A 4 7.81 12.50 -13.81
C ALA A 4 7.71 13.90 -13.16
N LYS A 5 6.69 14.65 -13.50
CA LYS A 5 6.53 16.05 -13.05
C LYS A 5 5.32 16.22 -12.15
N GLY A 6 5.53 16.78 -10.96
CA GLY A 6 4.48 17.23 -10.04
C GLY A 6 4.16 16.20 -8.94
N LYS A 7 2.98 16.31 -8.33
CA LYS A 7 2.58 15.52 -7.18
C LYS A 7 2.56 14.02 -7.50
N PRO A 8 3.22 13.15 -6.71
CA PRO A 8 3.22 11.71 -6.94
C PRO A 8 1.86 11.08 -6.64
N ILE A 9 1.68 9.86 -7.13
CA ILE A 9 0.60 8.96 -6.70
C ILE A 9 1.17 8.04 -5.62
N VAL A 10 0.49 7.92 -4.49
CA VAL A 10 0.86 6.99 -3.42
C VAL A 10 -0.01 5.75 -3.52
N VAL A 11 0.56 4.57 -3.41
CA VAL A 11 -0.16 3.30 -3.35
C VAL A 11 0.37 2.45 -2.21
N ALA A 12 -0.54 1.85 -1.43
CA ALA A 12 -0.17 0.89 -0.39
C ALA A 12 -0.42 -0.54 -0.88
N VAL A 13 0.60 -1.39 -0.76
CA VAL A 13 0.61 -2.77 -1.26
C VAL A 13 1.02 -3.71 -0.13
N ASP A 14 0.25 -4.77 0.09
CA ASP A 14 0.50 -5.77 1.13
C ASP A 14 0.85 -7.17 0.56
N GLY A 15 0.98 -7.28 -0.77
CA GLY A 15 1.23 -8.54 -1.47
C GLY A 15 -0.03 -9.35 -1.77
N SER A 16 -1.21 -8.92 -1.33
CA SER A 16 -2.49 -9.52 -1.70
C SER A 16 -2.87 -9.23 -3.14
N ALA A 17 -3.75 -10.06 -3.74
CA ALA A 17 -4.28 -9.82 -5.07
C ALA A 17 -4.98 -8.45 -5.20
N PRO A 18 -5.85 -8.01 -4.26
CA PRO A 18 -6.41 -6.66 -4.30
C PRO A 18 -5.35 -5.55 -4.18
N GLY A 19 -4.30 -5.77 -3.40
CA GLY A 19 -3.17 -4.84 -3.30
C GLY A 19 -2.44 -4.69 -4.63
N TRP A 20 -2.23 -5.77 -5.37
CA TRP A 20 -1.63 -5.72 -6.70
C TRP A 20 -2.54 -5.07 -7.74
N GLU A 21 -3.85 -5.25 -7.68
CA GLU A 21 -4.80 -4.53 -8.54
C GLU A 21 -4.78 -3.02 -8.28
N ALA A 22 -4.66 -2.61 -7.03
CA ALA A 22 -4.45 -1.21 -6.67
C ALA A 22 -3.13 -0.67 -7.27
N MET A 23 -2.06 -1.47 -7.23
CA MET A 23 -0.77 -1.11 -7.86
C MET A 23 -0.89 -0.92 -9.36
N GLU A 24 -1.52 -1.86 -10.09
CA GLU A 24 -1.72 -1.74 -11.53
C GLU A 24 -2.56 -0.51 -11.90
N THR A 25 -3.57 -0.20 -11.11
CA THR A 25 -4.37 1.02 -11.27
C THR A 25 -3.52 2.28 -11.05
N ALA A 26 -2.69 2.29 -10.00
CA ALA A 26 -1.79 3.41 -9.72
C ALA A 26 -0.77 3.61 -10.85
N LEU A 27 -0.19 2.53 -11.38
CA LEU A 27 0.75 2.59 -12.50
C LEU A 27 0.08 3.11 -13.78
N SER A 28 -1.12 2.65 -14.10
CA SER A 28 -1.89 3.11 -15.25
C SER A 28 -2.19 4.62 -15.16
N LEU A 29 -2.62 5.08 -13.99
CA LEU A 29 -2.87 6.51 -13.76
C LEU A 29 -1.57 7.32 -13.81
N ALA A 30 -0.49 6.80 -13.26
CA ALA A 30 0.81 7.47 -13.26
C ALA A 30 1.35 7.63 -14.69
N HIS A 31 1.23 6.62 -15.50
CA HIS A 31 1.61 6.66 -16.92
C HIS A 31 0.80 7.71 -17.67
N LEU A 32 -0.54 7.69 -17.55
CA LEU A 32 -1.44 8.64 -18.20
C LEU A 32 -1.19 10.08 -17.78
N LEU A 33 -0.88 10.32 -16.50
CA LEU A 33 -0.73 11.65 -15.93
C LEU A 33 0.72 12.13 -15.90
N ASN A 34 1.67 11.32 -16.36
CA ASN A 34 3.12 11.55 -16.26
C ASN A 34 3.54 11.89 -14.83
N ARG A 35 3.24 10.98 -13.89
CA ARG A 35 3.53 11.09 -12.45
C ARG A 35 4.43 9.95 -11.97
N ALA A 36 5.22 10.22 -10.93
CA ALA A 36 5.88 9.16 -10.19
C ALA A 36 4.90 8.44 -9.24
N VAL A 37 5.24 7.22 -8.87
CA VAL A 37 4.52 6.44 -7.86
C VAL A 37 5.39 6.27 -6.63
N GLU A 38 4.84 6.54 -5.46
CA GLU A 38 5.41 6.19 -4.15
C GLU A 38 4.70 4.92 -3.66
N VAL A 39 5.42 3.82 -3.58
CA VAL A 39 4.87 2.52 -3.17
C VAL A 39 5.17 2.29 -1.70
N LEU A 40 4.14 2.07 -0.90
CA LEU A 40 4.25 1.78 0.52
C LEU A 40 3.97 0.32 0.80
N THR A 41 4.82 -0.33 1.57
CA THR A 41 4.51 -1.59 2.24
C THR A 41 4.69 -1.38 3.74
N VAL A 42 3.71 -1.78 4.52
CA VAL A 42 3.71 -1.60 5.97
C VAL A 42 3.87 -2.94 6.67
N ILE A 43 4.86 -3.03 7.54
CA ILE A 43 5.09 -4.16 8.43
C ILE A 43 4.85 -3.71 9.87
N GLN A 44 3.77 -4.23 10.46
CA GLN A 44 3.45 -3.96 11.85
C GLN A 44 4.07 -5.00 12.76
N HIS A 45 5.00 -4.58 13.62
CA HIS A 45 5.58 -5.41 14.66
C HIS A 45 4.72 -5.36 15.93
N ARG A 46 4.10 -6.49 16.28
CA ARG A 46 3.39 -6.62 17.55
C ARG A 46 4.36 -7.07 18.63
N LYS A 47 4.51 -6.31 19.69
CA LYS A 47 5.26 -6.75 20.88
C LYS A 47 4.54 -7.90 21.56
N SER A 48 5.12 -9.07 21.51
CA SER A 48 4.71 -10.22 22.35
C SER A 48 5.62 -10.25 23.59
N GLY A 49 5.13 -9.73 24.70
CA GLY A 49 5.93 -9.39 25.89
C GLY A 49 6.65 -10.54 26.60
N TYR A 50 6.46 -11.79 26.23
CA TYR A 50 7.05 -12.95 26.90
C TYR A 50 8.01 -13.80 26.06
N PHE A 51 8.09 -13.59 24.75
CA PHE A 51 8.87 -14.43 23.83
C PHE A 51 9.77 -13.62 22.88
N ALA A 52 10.53 -12.67 23.42
CA ALA A 52 11.45 -11.81 22.66
C ALA A 52 12.44 -12.57 21.73
N PHE A 53 12.63 -13.87 21.96
CA PHE A 53 13.51 -14.71 21.14
C PHE A 53 12.81 -15.24 19.88
N ILE A 54 11.52 -15.53 19.97
CA ILE A 54 10.67 -15.93 18.83
C ILE A 54 10.39 -14.71 17.96
N ASP A 55 10.27 -13.53 18.56
CA ASP A 55 9.97 -12.28 17.90
C ASP A 55 11.05 -11.88 16.86
N ARG A 56 12.32 -12.22 17.08
CA ARG A 56 13.42 -11.83 16.18
C ARG A 56 13.30 -12.51 14.81
N HIS A 57 13.07 -13.83 14.77
CA HIS A 57 12.88 -14.57 13.51
C HIS A 57 11.62 -14.10 12.77
N LEU A 58 10.54 -13.86 13.49
CA LEU A 58 9.31 -13.33 12.91
C LEU A 58 9.51 -11.95 12.30
N VAL A 59 10.24 -11.08 12.97
CA VAL A 59 10.57 -9.73 12.48
C VAL A 59 11.42 -9.83 11.21
N GLU A 60 12.44 -10.70 11.17
CA GLU A 60 13.28 -10.92 10.01
C GLU A 60 12.49 -11.48 8.82
N GLU A 61 11.58 -12.43 9.05
CA GLU A 61 10.70 -12.97 8.01
C GLU A 61 9.75 -11.92 7.46
N GLN A 62 9.12 -11.13 8.33
CA GLN A 62 8.22 -10.05 7.92
C GLN A 62 8.96 -8.96 7.14
N HIS A 63 10.16 -8.58 7.59
CA HIS A 63 11.02 -7.65 6.86
C HIS A 63 11.35 -8.19 5.47
N SER A 64 11.81 -9.44 5.39
CA SER A 64 12.13 -10.09 4.12
C SER A 64 10.93 -10.17 3.19
N TYR A 65 9.75 -10.43 3.72
CA TYR A 65 8.50 -10.43 2.96
C TYR A 65 8.18 -9.03 2.40
N GLY A 66 8.29 -7.98 3.22
CA GLY A 66 8.10 -6.60 2.78
C GLY A 66 9.07 -6.19 1.68
N VAL A 67 10.35 -6.56 1.82
CA VAL A 67 11.38 -6.31 0.79
C VAL A 67 11.02 -6.99 -0.53
N LYS A 68 10.52 -8.24 -0.51
CA LYS A 68 10.09 -8.96 -1.71
C LYS A 68 8.91 -8.27 -2.40
N ILE A 69 7.92 -7.80 -1.64
CA ILE A 69 6.78 -7.04 -2.19
C ILE A 69 7.29 -5.78 -2.92
N LEU A 70 8.17 -5.02 -2.28
CA LEU A 70 8.70 -3.80 -2.88
C LEU A 70 9.59 -4.05 -4.09
N ALA A 71 10.34 -5.16 -4.11
CA ALA A 71 11.12 -5.57 -5.27
C ALA A 71 10.19 -5.91 -6.46
N GLU A 72 9.10 -6.63 -6.22
CA GLU A 72 8.10 -6.92 -7.24
C GLU A 72 7.40 -5.64 -7.72
N ALA A 73 7.03 -4.74 -6.81
CA ALA A 73 6.44 -3.46 -7.16
C ALA A 73 7.37 -2.63 -8.07
N SER A 74 8.66 -2.60 -7.76
CA SER A 74 9.67 -1.94 -8.60
C SER A 74 9.76 -2.57 -10.00
N ALA A 75 9.73 -3.90 -10.09
CA ALA A 75 9.76 -4.60 -11.39
C ALA A 75 8.51 -4.30 -12.23
N ARG A 76 7.33 -4.25 -11.60
CA ARG A 76 6.07 -3.88 -12.27
C ARG A 76 6.11 -2.43 -12.76
N ALA A 77 6.59 -1.50 -11.94
CA ALA A 77 6.74 -0.10 -12.32
C ALA A 77 7.71 0.08 -13.52
N GLN A 78 8.83 -0.63 -13.49
CA GLN A 78 9.79 -0.64 -14.61
C GLN A 78 9.15 -1.17 -15.91
N LYS A 79 8.38 -2.26 -15.82
CA LYS A 79 7.66 -2.81 -16.97
C LYS A 79 6.61 -1.85 -17.53
N ALA A 80 5.97 -1.07 -16.65
CA ALA A 80 5.00 -0.04 -17.01
C ALA A 80 5.64 1.29 -17.45
N GLU A 81 6.98 1.38 -17.46
CA GLU A 81 7.74 2.60 -17.76
C GLU A 81 7.37 3.80 -16.85
N VAL A 82 7.08 3.50 -15.57
CA VAL A 82 6.71 4.49 -14.54
C VAL A 82 7.85 4.64 -13.54
N GLU A 83 8.22 5.89 -13.24
CA GLU A 83 9.15 6.18 -12.14
C GLU A 83 8.49 5.80 -10.81
N ALA A 84 9.12 4.91 -10.04
CA ALA A 84 8.63 4.49 -8.73
C ALA A 84 9.68 4.60 -7.65
N ARG A 85 9.25 5.01 -6.45
CA ARG A 85 10.03 4.95 -5.22
C ARG A 85 9.30 4.05 -4.22
N THR A 86 10.05 3.22 -3.54
CA THR A 86 9.52 2.23 -2.61
C THR A 86 9.86 2.58 -1.17
N HIS A 87 8.91 2.38 -0.26
CA HIS A 87 9.04 2.66 1.15
C HIS A 87 8.57 1.46 1.96
N LEU A 88 9.47 0.89 2.75
CA LEU A 88 9.14 -0.10 3.77
C LEU A 88 8.90 0.63 5.08
N LEU A 89 7.66 0.68 5.54
CA LEU A 89 7.27 1.30 6.79
C LEU A 89 7.18 0.23 7.87
N GLU A 90 8.10 0.23 8.81
CA GLU A 90 8.17 -0.77 9.88
C GLU A 90 7.99 -0.12 11.24
N GLY A 91 7.29 -0.79 12.13
CA GLY A 91 7.12 -0.31 13.50
C GLY A 91 5.92 -0.89 14.22
N GLU A 92 5.61 -0.29 15.35
CA GLU A 92 4.50 -0.72 16.24
C GLU A 92 3.15 -0.12 15.84
N ARG A 93 3.15 0.91 14.98
CA ARG A 93 1.93 1.54 14.50
C ARG A 93 1.12 0.55 13.68
N ASP A 94 -0.20 0.63 13.79
CA ASP A 94 -1.04 -0.12 12.87
C ASP A 94 -0.90 0.40 11.42
N VAL A 95 -1.31 -0.43 10.46
CA VAL A 95 -1.11 -0.17 9.04
C VAL A 95 -1.72 1.16 8.59
N SER A 96 -2.92 1.47 9.04
CA SER A 96 -3.60 2.71 8.67
C SER A 96 -2.87 3.94 9.21
N GLU A 97 -2.40 3.88 10.46
CA GLU A 97 -1.64 4.96 11.09
C GLU A 97 -0.28 5.18 10.42
N ALA A 98 0.39 4.12 9.99
CA ALA A 98 1.65 4.23 9.26
C ALA A 98 1.46 4.92 7.90
N ILE A 99 0.38 4.58 7.17
CA ILE A 99 0.03 5.25 5.91
C ILE A 99 -0.27 6.72 6.13
N LEU A 100 -1.09 7.05 7.14
CA LEU A 100 -1.46 8.43 7.46
C LEU A 100 -0.24 9.27 7.85
N ALA A 101 0.63 8.74 8.71
CA ALA A 101 1.87 9.40 9.10
C ALA A 101 2.80 9.66 7.90
N PHE A 102 2.86 8.74 6.94
CA PHE A 102 3.58 8.97 5.70
C PHE A 102 2.98 10.14 4.90
N LEU A 103 1.66 10.18 4.74
CA LEU A 103 0.97 11.25 4.01
C LEU A 103 1.17 12.62 4.64
N GLU A 104 1.24 12.71 5.97
CA GLU A 104 1.46 13.96 6.70
C GLU A 104 2.83 14.59 6.39
N VAL A 105 3.84 13.77 6.10
CA VAL A 105 5.22 14.23 5.85
C VAL A 105 5.64 14.19 4.39
N ALA A 106 4.94 13.44 3.54
CA ALA A 106 5.30 13.26 2.13
C ALA A 106 5.12 14.52 1.25
N GLY A 107 4.45 15.55 1.78
CA GLY A 107 4.08 16.72 1.00
C GLY A 107 2.86 16.49 0.10
N PRO A 108 2.66 17.31 -0.92
CA PRO A 108 1.45 17.22 -1.75
C PRO A 108 1.42 15.94 -2.57
N VAL A 109 0.38 15.13 -2.38
CA VAL A 109 0.10 13.87 -3.10
C VAL A 109 -1.02 14.10 -4.11
N LYS A 110 -0.96 13.44 -5.27
CA LYS A 110 -2.01 13.55 -6.31
C LYS A 110 -3.22 12.68 -5.95
N PHE A 111 -2.96 11.42 -5.61
CA PHE A 111 -3.94 10.42 -5.14
C PHE A 111 -3.26 9.48 -4.14
N LEU A 112 -4.03 9.00 -3.19
CA LEU A 112 -3.74 7.76 -2.48
C LEU A 112 -4.58 6.65 -3.10
N VAL A 113 -3.96 5.55 -3.50
CA VAL A 113 -4.63 4.39 -4.09
C VAL A 113 -4.55 3.22 -3.11
N LEU A 114 -5.68 2.61 -2.81
CA LEU A 114 -5.80 1.47 -1.89
C LEU A 114 -6.65 0.38 -2.54
N GLY A 115 -6.35 -0.88 -2.27
CA GLY A 115 -7.29 -1.97 -2.51
C GLY A 115 -8.50 -1.86 -1.58
N SER A 116 -9.65 -2.37 -1.99
CA SER A 116 -10.84 -2.37 -1.14
C SER A 116 -10.65 -3.18 0.15
N HIS A 117 -9.80 -4.21 0.13
CA HIS A 117 -9.37 -5.02 1.26
C HIS A 117 -7.98 -5.62 1.00
N GLY A 118 -7.37 -6.24 2.01
CA GLY A 118 -6.07 -6.91 1.91
C GLY A 118 -6.20 -8.43 2.04
N HIS A 119 -5.25 -9.05 2.74
CA HIS A 119 -5.22 -10.50 2.98
C HIS A 119 -6.43 -11.06 3.75
N SER A 120 -7.09 -10.24 4.55
CA SER A 120 -8.29 -10.67 5.27
C SER A 120 -9.47 -10.70 4.31
N PHE A 121 -9.89 -11.92 3.93
CA PHE A 121 -11.05 -12.09 3.07
C PHE A 121 -12.31 -11.59 3.76
N VAL A 122 -12.90 -10.60 3.16
CA VAL A 122 -14.24 -10.10 3.55
C VAL A 122 -15.09 -10.10 2.29
N SER A 123 -16.37 -10.38 2.41
CA SER A 123 -17.28 -10.42 1.25
C SER A 123 -17.21 -9.14 0.40
N ARG A 124 -17.53 -9.23 -0.89
CA ARG A 124 -17.50 -8.12 -1.89
C ARG A 124 -18.12 -6.79 -1.43
N HIS A 125 -18.92 -6.82 -0.39
CA HIS A 125 -19.72 -5.68 0.06
C HIS A 125 -19.09 -4.96 1.26
N ILE A 126 -17.90 -5.36 1.70
CA ILE A 126 -17.29 -4.81 2.90
C ILE A 126 -15.91 -4.23 2.53
N ILE A 127 -15.74 -2.95 2.81
CA ILE A 127 -14.43 -2.30 2.74
C ILE A 127 -13.59 -2.80 3.92
N GLY A 128 -12.33 -3.13 3.67
CA GLY A 128 -11.40 -3.59 4.70
C GLY A 128 -11.13 -2.52 5.76
N SER A 129 -10.84 -2.95 6.97
CA SER A 129 -10.67 -2.06 8.13
C SER A 129 -9.57 -0.99 7.94
N VAL A 130 -8.48 -1.33 7.26
CA VAL A 130 -7.41 -0.38 6.94
C VAL A 130 -7.92 0.70 6.00
N THR A 131 -8.56 0.30 4.90
CA THR A 131 -9.07 1.22 3.88
C THR A 131 -10.16 2.13 4.46
N GLU A 132 -11.12 1.56 5.20
CA GLU A 132 -12.16 2.33 5.88
C GLU A 132 -11.56 3.37 6.83
N ARG A 133 -10.61 2.95 7.67
CA ARG A 133 -9.98 3.85 8.63
C ARG A 133 -9.19 4.96 7.94
N VAL A 134 -8.43 4.65 6.92
CA VAL A 134 -7.66 5.65 6.16
C VAL A 134 -8.58 6.69 5.53
N ILE A 135 -9.68 6.28 4.88
CA ILE A 135 -10.65 7.20 4.28
C ILE A 135 -11.20 8.17 5.34
N ARG A 136 -11.63 7.64 6.48
CA ARG A 136 -12.18 8.44 7.57
C ARG A 136 -11.17 9.41 8.15
N GLU A 137 -9.95 8.94 8.41
CA GLU A 137 -8.89 9.74 9.03
C GLU A 137 -8.33 10.80 8.09
N VAL A 138 -8.22 10.55 6.79
CA VAL A 138 -7.83 11.55 5.79
C VAL A 138 -8.78 12.74 5.85
N ALA A 139 -10.09 12.49 5.92
CA ALA A 139 -11.10 13.55 6.05
C ALA A 139 -11.03 14.23 7.42
N TYR A 140 -10.93 13.46 8.51
CA TYR A 140 -10.88 13.98 9.87
C TYR A 140 -9.66 14.86 10.15
N ARG A 141 -8.47 14.46 9.65
CA ARG A 141 -7.22 15.22 9.81
C ARG A 141 -7.08 16.37 8.80
N GLY A 142 -8.05 16.55 7.91
CA GLY A 142 -8.01 17.60 6.89
C GLY A 142 -6.89 17.40 5.86
N LEU A 143 -6.44 16.18 5.64
CA LEU A 143 -5.44 15.88 4.62
C LEU A 143 -6.07 16.06 3.24
N GLN A 144 -5.49 16.94 2.43
CA GLN A 144 -6.00 17.23 1.08
C GLN A 144 -5.49 16.20 0.07
N VAL A 145 -5.77 14.92 0.33
CA VAL A 145 -5.37 13.78 -0.51
C VAL A 145 -6.63 13.05 -0.98
N PRO A 146 -6.95 13.08 -2.27
CA PRO A 146 -8.01 12.25 -2.82
C PRO A 146 -7.66 10.76 -2.67
N VAL A 147 -8.59 9.96 -2.15
CA VAL A 147 -8.41 8.52 -1.97
C VAL A 147 -9.19 7.77 -3.04
N LEU A 148 -8.47 6.94 -3.80
CA LEU A 148 -9.03 6.04 -4.78
C LEU A 148 -9.03 4.62 -4.21
N VAL A 149 -10.19 4.03 -4.09
CA VAL A 149 -10.35 2.63 -3.65
C VAL A 149 -10.60 1.75 -4.86
N VAL A 150 -9.74 0.77 -5.06
CA VAL A 150 -9.84 -0.20 -6.16
C VAL A 150 -10.56 -1.45 -5.65
N PRO A 151 -11.74 -1.78 -6.17
CA PRO A 151 -12.44 -3.01 -5.78
C PRO A 151 -11.65 -4.23 -6.26
N ALA A 152 -11.70 -5.31 -5.47
CA ALA A 152 -11.13 -6.58 -5.91
C ALA A 152 -11.92 -7.15 -7.10
N SER A 153 -11.22 -7.68 -8.09
CA SER A 153 -11.83 -8.41 -9.21
C SER A 153 -12.28 -9.81 -8.78
N GLU A 154 -13.16 -10.43 -9.57
CA GLU A 154 -13.58 -11.81 -9.34
C GLU A 154 -12.39 -12.80 -9.38
N ALA A 155 -11.38 -12.52 -10.20
CA ALA A 155 -10.17 -13.32 -10.28
C ALA A 155 -9.34 -13.23 -8.97
N ALA A 156 -9.16 -12.03 -8.43
CA ALA A 156 -8.46 -11.81 -7.16
C ALA A 156 -9.18 -12.48 -5.97
N GLU A 157 -10.52 -12.49 -5.98
CA GLU A 157 -11.32 -13.18 -4.97
C GLU A 157 -11.21 -14.71 -5.06
N ALA A 158 -11.03 -15.27 -6.25
CA ALA A 158 -10.87 -16.71 -6.43
C ALA A 158 -9.51 -17.21 -5.90
N GLU A 159 -8.43 -16.43 -6.09
CA GLU A 159 -7.11 -16.74 -5.55
C GLU A 159 -7.08 -16.70 -4.01
N ALA A 160 -7.79 -15.77 -3.40
CA ALA A 160 -7.86 -15.66 -1.92
C ALA A 160 -8.59 -16.81 -1.23
N LYS A 161 -9.33 -17.65 -1.99
CA LYS A 161 -10.08 -18.83 -1.48
C LYS A 161 -9.32 -20.15 -1.55
N GLN A 162 -8.12 -20.15 -2.13
CA GLN A 162 -7.25 -21.32 -2.21
C GLN A 162 -6.20 -21.32 -1.11
#